data_2bf7cdc80e8fbf44978f4df7c10e4e5b
#
_entry.id   2bf7cdc80e8fbf44978f4df7c10e4e5b
#
_cell.length_a   1.000
_cell.length_b   1.000
_cell.length_c   1.000
_cell.angle_alpha   90.00
_cell.angle_beta   90.00
_cell.angle_gamma   90.00
#
_symmetry.space_group_name_H-M   'P 1'
#
loop_
_entity.id
_entity.type
_entity.pdbx_description
1 polymer ?
#
loop_
_entity_poly.entity_id
_entity_poly.type
_entity_poly.pdbx_seq_one_letter_code
_entity_poly.pdbx_strand_id
1 'polypeptide(L)'
;MDKKEIRQQLRSSLEFKQLWNYFIVTAVILSLFLLFAVWRNPDAGIEVATIIYGVLLAPYLIFCTIRTVNIFRKAEHYAFCKATLSQPHGGLMRDTIYFTALVENPDTGEKFFADTHAIFFARGICQPLMEDYANTTVTLAVNRATGMVVVIG
;
A
#
# COMPACT_ATOMS: atom_id res chain seq x y z
N MET A 1 -4.44 -12.00 -20.40
CA MET A 1 -5.00 -10.75 -19.80
C MET A 1 -4.37 -9.55 -20.47
N ASP A 2 -5.15 -8.56 -20.83
CA ASP A 2 -4.62 -7.32 -21.41
C ASP A 2 -3.88 -6.50 -20.35
N LYS A 3 -2.86 -5.77 -20.79
CA LYS A 3 -2.04 -4.89 -19.92
C LYS A 3 -2.89 -3.86 -19.16
N LYS A 4 -4.00 -3.43 -19.75
CA LYS A 4 -4.96 -2.50 -19.13
C LYS A 4 -5.72 -3.15 -17.98
N GLU A 5 -6.15 -4.39 -18.15
CA GLU A 5 -6.84 -5.18 -17.11
C GLU A 5 -5.91 -5.45 -15.92
N ILE A 6 -4.66 -5.85 -16.19
CA ILE A 6 -3.66 -6.06 -15.13
C ILE A 6 -3.48 -4.80 -14.30
N ARG A 7 -3.31 -3.65 -14.95
CA ARG A 7 -3.17 -2.37 -14.23
C ARG A 7 -4.41 -1.99 -13.43
N GLN A 8 -5.59 -2.30 -13.93
CA GLN A 8 -6.84 -2.05 -13.22
C GLN A 8 -6.93 -2.93 -11.96
N GLN A 9 -6.58 -4.20 -12.06
CA GLN A 9 -6.54 -5.10 -10.90
C GLN A 9 -5.47 -4.67 -9.88
N LEU A 10 -4.27 -4.26 -10.32
CA LEU A 10 -3.25 -3.75 -9.42
C LEU A 10 -3.69 -2.48 -8.66
N ARG A 11 -4.54 -1.64 -9.26
CA ARG A 11 -5.15 -0.50 -8.55
C ARG A 11 -6.16 -0.93 -7.49
N SER A 12 -6.74 -2.11 -7.59
CA SER A 12 -7.62 -2.67 -6.57
C SER A 12 -6.85 -3.39 -5.47
N SER A 13 -5.52 -3.52 -5.58
CA SER A 13 -4.71 -4.19 -4.57
C SER A 13 -4.79 -3.49 -3.21
N LEU A 14 -4.72 -4.30 -2.16
CA LEU A 14 -4.78 -3.84 -0.79
C LEU A 14 -3.66 -2.83 -0.50
N GLU A 15 -2.45 -3.12 -0.96
CA GLU A 15 -1.26 -2.29 -0.78
C GLU A 15 -1.42 -0.91 -1.44
N PHE A 16 -1.95 -0.88 -2.66
CA PHE A 16 -2.17 0.38 -3.36
C PHE A 16 -3.28 1.21 -2.70
N LYS A 17 -4.42 0.59 -2.39
CA LYS A 17 -5.55 1.28 -1.73
C LYS A 17 -5.14 1.86 -0.38
N GLN A 18 -4.47 1.08 0.45
CA GLN A 18 -4.06 1.53 1.78
C GLN A 18 -3.05 2.67 1.69
N LEU A 19 -2.06 2.57 0.81
CA LEU A 19 -1.07 3.62 0.61
C LEU A 19 -1.72 4.98 0.30
N TRP A 20 -2.65 5.00 -0.66
CA TRP A 20 -3.30 6.24 -1.10
C TRP A 20 -4.39 6.72 -0.14
N ASN A 21 -5.14 5.82 0.48
CA ASN A 21 -6.13 6.18 1.50
C ASN A 21 -5.45 6.90 2.67
N TYR A 22 -4.32 6.38 3.15
CA TYR A 22 -3.57 7.03 4.21
C TYR A 22 -3.03 8.39 3.82
N PHE A 23 -2.46 8.50 2.62
CA PHE A 23 -2.00 9.78 2.11
C PHE A 23 -3.14 10.80 2.06
N ILE A 24 -4.28 10.43 1.49
CA ILE A 24 -5.45 11.33 1.36
C ILE A 24 -5.96 11.75 2.74
N VAL A 25 -6.16 10.80 3.66
CA VAL A 25 -6.66 11.10 5.01
C VAL A 25 -5.69 12.04 5.75
N THR A 26 -4.39 11.74 5.70
CA THR A 26 -3.37 12.58 6.33
C THR A 26 -3.35 13.99 5.70
N ALA A 27 -3.39 14.09 4.39
CA ALA A 27 -3.41 15.36 3.68
C ALA A 27 -4.66 16.19 4.02
N VAL A 28 -5.84 15.56 4.11
CA VAL A 28 -7.08 16.24 4.49
C VAL A 28 -7.02 16.76 5.93
N ILE A 29 -6.61 15.91 6.88
CA ILE A 29 -6.51 16.32 8.29
C ILE A 29 -5.53 17.48 8.47
N LEU A 30 -4.33 17.39 7.87
CA LEU A 30 -3.33 18.46 7.94
C LEU A 30 -3.83 19.73 7.26
N SER A 31 -4.54 19.64 6.13
CA SER A 31 -5.09 20.80 5.45
C SER A 31 -6.16 21.50 6.28
N LEU A 32 -7.06 20.74 6.94
CA LEU A 32 -8.06 21.32 7.85
C LEU A 32 -7.41 22.01 9.05
N PHE A 33 -6.37 21.40 9.63
CA PHE A 33 -5.62 22.01 10.71
C PHE A 33 -4.95 23.32 10.27
N LEU A 34 -4.36 23.33 9.08
CA LEU A 34 -3.71 24.53 8.52
C LEU A 34 -4.70 25.65 8.20
N LEU A 35 -5.87 25.31 7.67
CA LEU A 35 -6.94 26.30 7.45
C LEU A 35 -7.35 26.99 8.76
N PHE A 36 -7.46 26.22 9.84
CA PHE A 36 -7.75 26.76 11.16
C PHE A 36 -6.60 27.64 11.68
N ALA A 37 -5.35 27.22 11.51
CA ALA A 37 -4.17 27.99 11.93
C ALA A 37 -4.04 29.30 11.18
N VAL A 38 -4.21 29.30 9.86
CA VAL A 38 -4.18 30.51 9.01
C VAL A 38 -5.34 31.45 9.36
N TRP A 39 -6.53 30.93 9.62
CA TRP A 39 -7.68 31.73 10.01
C TRP A 39 -7.45 32.47 11.34
N ARG A 40 -6.78 31.82 12.29
CA ARG A 40 -6.49 32.40 13.62
C ARG A 40 -5.31 33.39 13.61
N ASN A 41 -4.28 33.11 12.84
CA ASN A 41 -3.09 33.97 12.70
C ASN A 41 -2.50 33.78 11.29
N PRO A 42 -2.84 34.65 10.34
CA PRO A 42 -2.43 34.49 8.94
C PRO A 42 -0.92 34.39 8.72
N ASP A 43 -0.14 35.23 9.37
CA ASP A 43 1.32 35.28 9.14
C ASP A 43 2.00 34.00 9.63
N ALA A 44 1.80 33.65 10.90
CA ALA A 44 2.33 32.39 11.43
C ALA A 44 1.73 31.15 10.76
N GLY A 45 0.46 31.21 10.36
CA GLY A 45 -0.23 30.12 9.66
C GLY A 45 0.41 29.80 8.32
N ILE A 46 0.83 30.79 7.53
CA ILE A 46 1.50 30.60 6.24
C ILE A 46 2.88 29.96 6.42
N GLU A 47 3.67 30.39 7.41
CA GLU A 47 4.97 29.77 7.70
C GLU A 47 4.81 28.30 8.09
N VAL A 48 3.89 28.00 9.00
CA VAL A 48 3.58 26.62 9.42
C VAL A 48 3.09 25.77 8.24
N ALA A 49 2.25 26.34 7.37
CA ALA A 49 1.79 25.66 6.16
C ALA A 49 2.95 25.28 5.25
N THR A 50 3.87 26.19 5.01
CA THR A 50 5.05 25.97 4.16
C THR A 50 5.89 24.80 4.71
N ILE A 51 6.12 24.77 6.02
CA ILE A 51 6.86 23.68 6.68
C ILE A 51 6.13 22.34 6.54
N ILE A 52 4.84 22.31 6.85
CA ILE A 52 4.06 21.05 6.81
C ILE A 52 3.98 20.49 5.38
N TYR A 53 3.67 21.32 4.40
CA TYR A 53 3.59 20.86 3.01
C TYR A 53 4.96 20.48 2.45
N GLY A 54 6.00 21.28 2.71
CA GLY A 54 7.35 21.03 2.19
C GLY A 54 8.07 19.89 2.89
N VAL A 55 7.95 19.77 4.21
CA VAL A 55 8.75 18.84 5.01
C VAL A 55 8.00 17.51 5.28
N LEU A 56 6.68 17.52 5.36
CA LEU A 56 5.91 16.32 5.66
C LEU A 56 5.17 15.76 4.45
N LEU A 57 4.33 16.56 3.79
CA LEU A 57 3.47 16.06 2.72
C LEU A 57 4.22 15.81 1.41
N ALA A 58 5.18 16.65 1.05
CA ALA A 58 5.92 16.43 -0.21
C ALA A 58 6.80 15.17 -0.16
N PRO A 59 7.61 14.90 0.88
CA PRO A 59 8.34 13.64 1.00
C PRO A 59 7.41 12.42 1.07
N TYR A 60 6.26 12.55 1.75
CA TYR A 60 5.29 11.47 1.82
C TYR A 60 4.65 11.19 0.44
N LEU A 61 4.33 12.21 -0.34
CA LEU A 61 3.86 12.06 -1.72
C LEU A 61 4.91 11.38 -2.61
N ILE A 62 6.17 11.77 -2.48
CA ILE A 62 7.29 11.14 -3.20
C ILE A 62 7.37 9.65 -2.83
N PHE A 63 7.30 9.32 -1.54
CA PHE A 63 7.29 7.94 -1.07
C PHE A 63 6.13 7.15 -1.67
N CYS A 64 4.88 7.68 -1.63
CA CYS A 64 3.71 7.04 -2.22
C CYS A 64 3.88 6.82 -3.73
N THR A 65 4.47 7.79 -4.43
CA THR A 65 4.74 7.71 -5.86
C THR A 65 5.75 6.62 -6.18
N ILE A 66 6.87 6.55 -5.46
CA ILE A 66 7.90 5.52 -5.63
C ILE A 66 7.30 4.12 -5.39
N ARG A 67 6.51 3.95 -4.32
CA ARG A 67 5.84 2.67 -4.03
C ARG A 67 4.85 2.29 -5.12
N THR A 68 4.07 3.25 -5.62
CA THR A 68 3.16 3.05 -6.75
C THR A 68 3.91 2.61 -8.00
N VAL A 69 4.99 3.31 -8.37
CA VAL A 69 5.83 2.93 -9.52
C VAL A 69 6.36 1.51 -9.37
N ASN A 70 6.79 1.12 -8.17
CA ASN A 70 7.28 -0.24 -7.91
C ASN A 70 6.18 -1.30 -8.11
N ILE A 71 4.95 -1.05 -7.64
CA ILE A 71 3.80 -1.96 -7.87
C ILE A 71 3.51 -2.11 -9.37
N PHE A 72 3.55 -1.02 -10.13
CA PHE A 72 3.23 -1.05 -11.56
C PHE A 72 4.43 -1.38 -12.47
N ARG A 73 5.62 -1.52 -11.87
CA ARG A 73 6.84 -1.87 -12.62
C ARG A 73 6.70 -3.26 -13.22
N LYS A 74 6.95 -3.37 -14.53
CA LYS A 74 6.84 -4.63 -15.27
C LYS A 74 5.47 -5.31 -15.06
N ALA A 75 4.40 -4.53 -15.17
CA ALA A 75 3.04 -5.00 -14.92
C ALA A 75 2.64 -6.20 -15.79
N GLU A 76 3.22 -6.37 -16.97
CA GLU A 76 3.01 -7.49 -17.87
C GLU A 76 3.51 -8.85 -17.34
N HIS A 77 4.35 -8.85 -16.32
CA HIS A 77 4.89 -10.07 -15.69
C HIS A 77 4.10 -10.55 -14.47
N TYR A 78 2.96 -9.90 -14.16
CA TYR A 78 2.11 -10.38 -13.08
C TYR A 78 1.32 -11.62 -13.50
N ALA A 79 1.38 -12.64 -12.66
CA ALA A 79 0.50 -13.80 -12.70
C ALA A 79 -0.46 -13.74 -11.51
N PHE A 80 -1.72 -14.13 -11.73
CA PHE A 80 -2.75 -14.13 -10.70
C PHE A 80 -3.00 -15.56 -10.23
N CYS A 81 -2.96 -15.76 -8.92
CA CYS A 81 -3.22 -17.04 -8.29
C CYS A 81 -4.07 -16.87 -7.03
N LYS A 82 -4.76 -17.93 -6.62
CA LYS A 82 -5.46 -17.96 -5.33
C LYS A 82 -4.51 -18.52 -4.28
N ALA A 83 -4.45 -17.89 -3.13
CA ALA A 83 -3.67 -18.39 -2.01
C ALA A 83 -4.33 -18.00 -0.69
N THR A 84 -4.07 -18.78 0.36
CA THR A 84 -4.51 -18.46 1.72
C THR A 84 -3.43 -17.65 2.41
N LEU A 85 -3.81 -16.50 2.94
CA LEU A 85 -2.91 -15.63 3.69
C LEU A 85 -2.67 -16.21 5.09
N SER A 86 -1.48 -16.00 5.62
CA SER A 86 -1.15 -16.27 7.02
C SER A 86 -1.77 -15.22 7.96
N GLN A 87 -1.47 -15.35 9.24
CA GLN A 87 -1.62 -14.23 10.18
C GLN A 87 -0.73 -13.06 9.74
N PRO A 88 -1.18 -11.80 9.95
CA PRO A 88 -0.37 -10.64 9.63
C PRO A 88 0.89 -10.58 10.52
N HIS A 89 2.02 -10.35 9.90
CA HIS A 89 3.30 -10.20 10.57
C HIS A 89 3.75 -8.75 10.58
N GLY A 90 4.43 -8.33 11.67
CA GLY A 90 5.05 -7.01 11.72
C GLY A 90 6.27 -6.93 10.83
N GLY A 91 6.36 -5.89 9.97
CA GLY A 91 7.55 -5.61 9.19
C GLY A 91 8.68 -5.00 10.02
N LEU A 92 9.83 -4.77 9.38
CA LEU A 92 11.01 -4.12 9.98
C LEU A 92 10.69 -2.74 10.55
N MET A 93 9.77 -2.00 9.93
CA MET A 93 9.25 -0.75 10.47
C MET A 93 8.05 -1.03 11.36
N ARG A 94 7.97 -0.37 12.50
CA ARG A 94 6.96 -0.59 13.55
C ARG A 94 5.50 -0.56 13.05
N ASP A 95 5.24 0.19 11.99
CA ASP A 95 3.89 0.40 11.44
C ASP A 95 3.67 -0.29 10.09
N THR A 96 4.47 -1.31 9.78
CA THR A 96 4.30 -2.10 8.55
C THR A 96 3.79 -3.49 8.87
N ILE A 97 2.90 -3.99 8.02
CA ILE A 97 2.34 -5.35 8.11
C ILE A 97 2.50 -6.01 6.73
N TYR A 98 2.81 -7.29 6.73
CA TYR A 98 2.78 -8.15 5.55
C TYR A 98 2.16 -9.49 5.90
N PHE A 99 1.75 -10.23 4.88
CA PHE A 99 1.25 -11.59 5.00
C PHE A 99 2.23 -12.54 4.32
N THR A 100 2.34 -13.74 4.84
CA THR A 100 2.99 -14.85 4.11
C THR A 100 1.90 -15.69 3.47
N ALA A 101 2.08 -16.09 2.22
CA ALA A 101 1.15 -16.93 1.50
C ALA A 101 1.88 -18.11 0.88
N LEU A 102 1.22 -19.26 0.83
CA LEU A 102 1.67 -20.41 0.06
C LEU A 102 1.16 -20.25 -1.37
N VAL A 103 2.06 -19.88 -2.25
CA VAL A 103 1.77 -19.61 -3.67
C VAL A 103 2.17 -20.80 -4.50
N GLU A 104 1.32 -21.20 -5.44
CA GLU A 104 1.63 -22.19 -6.45
C GLU A 104 2.09 -21.49 -7.73
N ASN A 105 3.28 -21.83 -8.21
CA ASN A 105 3.78 -21.33 -9.48
C ASN A 105 2.91 -21.87 -10.62
N PRO A 106 2.20 -21.03 -11.38
CA PRO A 106 1.27 -21.49 -12.39
C PRO A 106 1.92 -22.21 -13.57
N ASP A 107 3.26 -22.08 -13.74
CA ASP A 107 3.97 -22.73 -14.85
C ASP A 107 4.58 -24.07 -14.45
N THR A 108 5.04 -24.22 -13.21
CA THR A 108 5.74 -25.43 -12.73
C THR A 108 4.91 -26.26 -11.77
N GLY A 109 3.83 -25.70 -11.19
CA GLY A 109 3.06 -26.32 -10.13
C GLY A 109 3.79 -26.38 -8.77
N GLU A 110 5.00 -25.85 -8.68
CA GLU A 110 5.76 -25.81 -7.43
C GLU A 110 5.13 -24.83 -6.44
N LYS A 111 5.04 -25.26 -5.18
CA LYS A 111 4.53 -24.43 -4.09
C LYS A 111 5.69 -23.80 -3.34
N PHE A 112 5.61 -22.52 -3.13
CA PHE A 112 6.60 -21.76 -2.37
C PHE A 112 5.92 -20.74 -1.45
N PHE A 113 6.58 -20.40 -0.35
CA PHE A 113 6.13 -19.33 0.52
C PHE A 113 6.60 -17.98 -0.05
N ALA A 114 5.70 -17.03 -0.11
CA ALA A 114 5.99 -15.67 -0.53
C ALA A 114 5.38 -14.66 0.43
N ASP A 115 6.16 -13.63 0.77
CA ASP A 115 5.68 -12.52 1.56
C ASP A 115 5.05 -11.47 0.66
N THR A 116 3.90 -10.96 1.08
CA THR A 116 3.26 -9.84 0.39
C THR A 116 4.08 -8.57 0.55
N HIS A 117 3.88 -7.64 -0.37
CA HIS A 117 4.52 -6.34 -0.24
C HIS A 117 4.04 -5.63 1.03
N ALA A 118 4.97 -5.10 1.83
CA ALA A 118 4.65 -4.49 3.11
C ALA A 118 3.64 -3.35 2.98
N ILE A 119 2.59 -3.39 3.80
CA ILE A 119 1.57 -2.37 3.90
C ILE A 119 1.98 -1.43 5.02
N PHE A 120 2.18 -0.16 4.67
CA PHE A 120 2.58 0.87 5.62
C PHE A 120 1.38 1.43 6.37
N PHE A 121 1.63 1.93 7.58
CA PHE A 121 0.62 2.53 8.47
C PHE A 121 -0.56 1.60 8.77
N ALA A 122 -0.31 0.29 8.79
CA ALA A 122 -1.34 -0.71 9.00
C ALA A 122 -1.73 -0.88 10.48
N ARG A 123 -0.92 -0.38 11.42
CA ARG A 123 -1.25 -0.38 12.85
C ARG A 123 -2.13 0.81 13.20
N GLY A 124 -3.08 0.61 14.08
CA GLY A 124 -4.05 1.62 14.49
C GLY A 124 -5.37 1.48 13.72
N ILE A 125 -5.76 2.51 12.97
CA ILE A 125 -7.08 2.57 12.32
C ILE A 125 -7.32 1.42 11.31
N CYS A 126 -6.26 0.89 10.69
CA CYS A 126 -6.37 -0.16 9.67
C CYS A 126 -6.06 -1.57 10.17
N GLN A 127 -5.63 -1.73 11.42
CA GLN A 127 -5.32 -3.05 11.96
C GLN A 127 -6.52 -4.02 11.88
N PRO A 128 -7.76 -3.63 12.21
CA PRO A 128 -8.92 -4.51 12.08
C PRO A 128 -9.10 -5.03 10.65
N LEU A 129 -8.91 -4.15 9.66
CA LEU A 129 -9.02 -4.53 8.26
C LEU A 129 -7.97 -5.56 7.83
N MET A 130 -6.78 -5.53 8.44
CA MET A 130 -5.72 -6.52 8.16
C MET A 130 -6.03 -7.87 8.80
N GLU A 131 -6.63 -7.87 10.00
CA GLU A 131 -7.07 -9.08 10.68
C GLU A 131 -8.16 -9.81 9.91
N ASP A 132 -9.06 -9.08 9.23
CA ASP A 132 -10.09 -9.67 8.37
C ASP A 132 -9.54 -10.45 7.18
N TYR A 133 -8.31 -10.17 6.75
CA TYR A 133 -7.62 -10.92 5.69
C TYR A 133 -6.87 -12.16 6.20
N ALA A 134 -6.67 -12.28 7.52
CA ALA A 134 -5.93 -13.39 8.10
C ALA A 134 -6.67 -14.72 7.87
N ASN A 135 -5.94 -15.75 7.42
CA ASN A 135 -6.45 -17.07 7.10
C ASN A 135 -7.55 -17.09 6.03
N THR A 136 -7.69 -16.03 5.24
CA THR A 136 -8.63 -15.99 4.13
C THR A 136 -7.96 -16.37 2.82
N THR A 137 -8.74 -16.95 1.91
CA THR A 137 -8.28 -17.22 0.54
C THR A 137 -8.57 -16.00 -0.34
N VAL A 138 -7.52 -15.41 -0.85
CA VAL A 138 -7.58 -14.20 -1.69
C VAL A 138 -6.93 -14.46 -3.05
N THR A 139 -7.13 -13.55 -3.98
CA THR A 139 -6.35 -13.50 -5.21
C THR A 139 -5.07 -12.73 -4.96
N LEU A 140 -3.93 -13.34 -5.26
CA LEU A 140 -2.62 -12.70 -5.25
C LEU A 140 -2.17 -12.39 -6.68
N ALA A 141 -1.53 -11.25 -6.85
CA ALA A 141 -0.78 -10.94 -8.05
C ALA A 141 0.73 -11.07 -7.75
N VAL A 142 1.38 -12.00 -8.41
CA VAL A 142 2.81 -12.30 -8.24
C VAL A 142 3.56 -11.82 -9.46
N ASN A 143 4.48 -10.90 -9.29
CA ASN A 143 5.33 -10.39 -10.37
C ASN A 143 6.55 -11.28 -10.54
N ARG A 144 6.58 -12.06 -11.60
CA ARG A 144 7.67 -13.01 -11.91
C ARG A 144 9.02 -12.34 -12.16
N ALA A 145 9.02 -11.08 -12.57
CA ALA A 145 10.26 -10.36 -12.90
C ALA A 145 10.88 -9.63 -11.69
N THR A 146 10.08 -9.35 -10.65
CA THR A 146 10.53 -8.60 -9.46
C THR A 146 10.36 -9.37 -8.16
N GLY A 147 9.65 -10.49 -8.18
CA GLY A 147 9.27 -11.25 -6.98
C GLY A 147 8.23 -10.55 -6.10
N MET A 148 7.67 -9.42 -6.54
CA MET A 148 6.69 -8.68 -5.76
C MET A 148 5.36 -9.40 -5.73
N VAL A 149 4.77 -9.53 -4.54
CA VAL A 149 3.45 -10.12 -4.33
C VAL A 149 2.53 -9.06 -3.74
N VAL A 150 1.35 -8.88 -4.34
CA VAL A 150 0.33 -7.94 -3.86
C VAL A 150 -1.03 -8.65 -3.75
N VAL A 151 -1.83 -8.23 -2.76
CA VAL A 151 -3.15 -8.80 -2.49
C VAL A 151 -4.20 -8.07 -3.32
N ILE A 152 -4.92 -8.82 -4.15
CA ILE A 152 -6.06 -8.31 -4.92
C ILE A 152 -7.34 -8.65 -4.15
N GLY A 153 -8.03 -7.63 -3.70
CA GLY A 153 -9.28 -7.76 -2.95
C GLY A 153 -10.51 -7.69 -3.84
#